data_4f421a6380b36de25f56b50f4b90e3f0
#
_entry.id   4f421a6380b36de25f56b50f4b90e3f0
#
_cell.length_a   1.000
_cell.length_b   1.000
_cell.length_c   1.000
_cell.angle_alpha   90.00
_cell.angle_beta   90.00
_cell.angle_gamma   90.00
#
_symmetry.space_group_name_H-M   'P 1'
#
loop_
_entity.id
_entity.type
_entity.pdbx_description
1 polymer ?
#
loop_
_entity_poly.entity_id
_entity_poly.type
_entity_poly.pdbx_seq_one_letter_code
_entity_poly.pdbx_strand_id
1 'polypeptide(L)'
;MKYDVFISYKRDGGSVWAELIRAILVHKYHLKVFLDVETVRGGEWPKQLDDGIRNSYNIIMVLFEGIGDKIKSDSDVFVQEIEHAKEYEKPIIPFYGLGCDLLYILENKNIPSIIKEVVSIQHSIVKYDHANSEKTYDLLRKQLNGNLELKVTSKYSPCYMSCQLNNEPPYETKEIEENSNLSICLDRNFTGIVHLRFYTKELPIKIERIINVGEKSY
;
A
#
# COMPACT_ATOMS: atom_id res chain seq x y z
N MET A 1 -17.53 -0.44 3.98
CA MET A 1 -16.29 -1.16 4.34
C MET A 1 -15.14 -0.25 3.97
N LYS A 2 -14.18 0.00 4.85
CA LYS A 2 -13.04 0.87 4.52
C LYS A 2 -11.86 0.04 4.01
N TYR A 3 -11.12 0.60 3.05
CA TYR A 3 -9.91 0.01 2.48
C TYR A 3 -8.69 0.81 2.93
N ASP A 4 -7.56 0.15 3.09
CA ASP A 4 -6.29 0.84 3.36
C ASP A 4 -5.78 1.53 2.11
N VAL A 5 -6.02 0.91 0.95
CA VAL A 5 -5.49 1.33 -0.34
C VAL A 5 -6.49 1.09 -1.46
N PHE A 6 -6.63 2.08 -2.34
CA PHE A 6 -7.17 1.93 -3.69
C PHE A 6 -5.99 1.94 -4.67
N ILE A 7 -5.96 0.99 -5.60
CA ILE A 7 -4.93 0.95 -6.65
C ILE A 7 -5.54 1.45 -7.95
N SER A 8 -5.11 2.63 -8.39
CA SER A 8 -5.44 3.22 -9.68
C SER A 8 -4.40 2.81 -10.71
N TYR A 9 -4.83 2.24 -11.80
CA TYR A 9 -3.95 1.76 -12.86
C TYR A 9 -4.61 1.75 -14.24
N LYS A 10 -3.81 1.92 -15.26
CA LYS A 10 -4.22 1.73 -16.65
C LYS A 10 -4.20 0.24 -16.98
N ARG A 11 -5.33 -0.36 -17.38
CA ARG A 11 -5.42 -1.81 -17.63
C ARG A 11 -4.45 -2.30 -18.68
N ASP A 12 -4.30 -1.54 -19.76
CA ASP A 12 -3.33 -1.82 -20.81
C ASP A 12 -1.91 -1.52 -20.31
N GLY A 13 -1.21 -2.55 -19.86
CA GLY A 13 0.16 -2.53 -19.38
C GLY A 13 0.35 -2.37 -17.87
N GLY A 14 -0.65 -1.83 -17.14
CA GLY A 14 -0.55 -1.63 -15.70
C GLY A 14 -1.06 -2.80 -14.85
N SER A 15 -1.83 -3.72 -15.43
CA SER A 15 -2.49 -4.81 -14.69
C SER A 15 -1.52 -5.68 -13.91
N VAL A 16 -0.38 -6.02 -14.50
CA VAL A 16 0.66 -6.87 -13.86
C VAL A 16 1.21 -6.18 -12.61
N TRP A 17 1.48 -4.88 -12.69
CA TRP A 17 1.95 -4.09 -11.56
C TRP A 17 0.90 -3.97 -10.47
N ALA A 18 -0.34 -3.67 -10.85
CA ALA A 18 -1.45 -3.53 -9.90
C ALA A 18 -1.70 -4.82 -9.12
N GLU A 19 -1.73 -5.97 -9.80
CA GLU A 19 -1.89 -7.28 -9.16
C GLU A 19 -0.70 -7.65 -8.28
N LEU A 20 0.53 -7.37 -8.70
CA LEU A 20 1.73 -7.62 -7.90
C LEU A 20 1.72 -6.78 -6.62
N ILE A 21 1.42 -5.48 -6.73
CA ILE A 21 1.30 -4.58 -5.57
C ILE A 21 0.19 -5.10 -4.65
N ARG A 22 -0.99 -5.41 -5.19
CA ARG A 22 -2.11 -5.95 -4.42
C ARG A 22 -1.71 -7.22 -3.66
N ALA A 23 -1.10 -8.19 -4.35
CA ALA A 23 -0.70 -9.43 -3.74
C ALA A 23 0.25 -9.22 -2.55
N ILE A 24 1.24 -8.34 -2.71
CA ILE A 24 2.19 -8.03 -1.64
C ILE A 24 1.52 -7.29 -0.49
N LEU A 25 0.70 -6.28 -0.78
CA LEU A 25 0.01 -5.52 0.27
C LEU A 25 -0.97 -6.39 1.07
N VAL A 26 -1.67 -7.31 0.40
CA VAL A 26 -2.60 -8.23 1.07
C VAL A 26 -1.87 -9.33 1.83
N HIS A 27 -0.92 -10.04 1.19
CA HIS A 27 -0.34 -11.25 1.78
C HIS A 27 0.84 -10.97 2.73
N LYS A 28 1.66 -9.95 2.43
CA LYS A 28 2.81 -9.62 3.29
C LYS A 28 2.42 -8.63 4.40
N TYR A 29 1.56 -7.64 4.08
CA TYR A 29 1.26 -6.55 5.00
C TYR A 29 -0.17 -6.56 5.55
N HIS A 30 -0.99 -7.54 5.15
CA HIS A 30 -2.37 -7.74 5.61
C HIS A 30 -3.28 -6.53 5.43
N LEU A 31 -3.05 -5.74 4.38
CA LEU A 31 -3.84 -4.56 4.07
C LEU A 31 -5.08 -4.91 3.25
N LYS A 32 -6.16 -4.16 3.47
CA LYS A 32 -7.38 -4.23 2.66
C LYS A 32 -7.20 -3.37 1.41
N VAL A 33 -7.11 -4.01 0.27
CA VAL A 33 -6.86 -3.35 -1.01
C VAL A 33 -8.09 -3.39 -1.89
N PHE A 34 -8.51 -2.24 -2.40
CA PHE A 34 -9.46 -2.15 -3.48
C PHE A 34 -8.70 -2.11 -4.80
N LEU A 35 -9.04 -3.04 -5.68
CA LEU A 35 -8.55 -3.08 -7.06
C LEU A 35 -9.75 -3.31 -7.97
N ASP A 36 -10.02 -2.36 -8.87
CA ASP A 36 -11.08 -2.55 -9.85
C ASP A 36 -10.63 -3.51 -10.95
N VAL A 37 -11.25 -4.68 -10.97
CA VAL A 37 -11.02 -5.73 -11.99
C VAL A 37 -12.11 -5.72 -13.04
N GLU A 38 -13.25 -5.06 -12.80
CA GLU A 38 -14.40 -5.06 -13.70
C GLU A 38 -14.29 -3.99 -14.79
N THR A 39 -14.84 -4.30 -15.96
CA THR A 39 -14.79 -3.40 -17.09
C THR A 39 -15.86 -2.33 -16.94
N VAL A 40 -15.45 -1.09 -16.76
CA VAL A 40 -16.35 0.06 -16.91
C VAL A 40 -16.84 0.11 -18.36
N ARG A 41 -18.08 -0.28 -18.56
CA ARG A 41 -18.76 -0.19 -19.87
C ARG A 41 -19.74 0.96 -19.81
N GLY A 42 -19.49 2.00 -20.61
CA GLY A 42 -20.43 3.09 -20.91
C GLY A 42 -20.41 4.25 -19.96
N GLY A 43 -20.02 5.38 -20.42
CA GLY A 43 -20.27 6.81 -20.24
C GLY A 43 -20.53 7.41 -18.85
N GLU A 44 -20.96 6.68 -17.87
CA GLU A 44 -21.17 7.16 -16.52
C GLU A 44 -20.07 6.63 -15.58
N TRP A 45 -19.59 7.51 -14.72
CA TRP A 45 -18.63 7.16 -13.66
C TRP A 45 -19.24 6.07 -12.75
N PRO A 46 -18.62 4.89 -12.64
CA PRO A 46 -19.21 3.82 -11.85
C PRO A 46 -19.20 4.17 -10.36
N LYS A 47 -20.38 4.09 -9.77
CA LYS A 47 -20.52 4.31 -8.31
C LYS A 47 -19.57 3.47 -7.48
N GLN A 48 -19.23 2.27 -7.93
CA GLN A 48 -18.27 1.39 -7.23
C GLN A 48 -16.87 1.98 -7.16
N LEU A 49 -16.39 2.66 -8.23
CA LEU A 49 -15.09 3.32 -8.23
C LEU A 49 -15.08 4.51 -7.27
N ASP A 50 -16.14 5.33 -7.33
CA ASP A 50 -16.29 6.46 -6.41
C ASP A 50 -16.32 6.00 -4.95
N ASP A 51 -17.13 4.99 -4.65
CA ASP A 51 -17.21 4.40 -3.32
C ASP A 51 -15.87 3.77 -2.91
N GLY A 52 -15.14 3.14 -3.83
CA GLY A 52 -13.82 2.58 -3.61
C GLY A 52 -12.80 3.65 -3.21
N ILE A 53 -12.71 4.73 -3.99
CA ILE A 53 -11.80 5.87 -3.72
C ILE A 53 -12.18 6.53 -2.39
N ARG A 54 -13.46 6.89 -2.21
CA ARG A 54 -13.97 7.55 -1.02
C ARG A 54 -13.70 6.76 0.25
N ASN A 55 -13.86 5.44 0.19
CA ASN A 55 -13.68 4.55 1.32
C ASN A 55 -12.24 4.05 1.51
N SER A 56 -11.29 4.51 0.72
CA SER A 56 -9.87 4.21 0.87
C SER A 56 -9.12 5.29 1.62
N TYR A 57 -8.09 4.90 2.37
CA TYR A 57 -7.22 5.85 3.08
C TYR A 57 -6.13 6.43 2.17
N ASN A 58 -5.64 5.64 1.24
CA ASN A 58 -4.56 6.00 0.33
C ASN A 58 -4.89 5.55 -1.09
N ILE A 59 -4.35 6.26 -2.06
CA ILE A 59 -4.42 5.89 -3.48
C ILE A 59 -3.00 5.60 -3.96
N ILE A 60 -2.79 4.44 -4.58
CA ILE A 60 -1.56 4.14 -5.30
C ILE A 60 -1.84 4.39 -6.77
N MET A 61 -1.11 5.32 -7.38
CA MET A 61 -1.15 5.61 -8.80
C MET A 61 -0.04 4.82 -9.50
N VAL A 62 -0.41 3.79 -10.27
CA VAL A 62 0.56 2.91 -10.94
C VAL A 62 0.99 3.49 -12.27
N LEU A 63 2.27 3.78 -12.40
CA LEU A 63 2.93 4.28 -13.59
C LEU A 63 3.92 3.23 -14.11
N PHE A 64 3.95 3.01 -15.43
CA PHE A 64 4.75 1.96 -16.06
C PHE A 64 5.28 2.43 -17.41
N GLU A 65 6.14 1.64 -18.02
CA GLU A 65 6.72 1.94 -19.33
C GLU A 65 5.64 2.18 -20.40
N GLY A 66 5.72 3.31 -21.09
CA GLY A 66 4.79 3.70 -22.16
C GLY A 66 3.43 4.20 -21.67
N ILE A 67 3.20 4.40 -20.36
CA ILE A 67 1.91 4.90 -19.85
C ILE A 67 1.57 6.28 -20.43
N GLY A 68 2.57 7.11 -20.70
CA GLY A 68 2.35 8.45 -21.25
C GLY A 68 1.68 8.47 -22.62
N ASP A 69 1.84 7.42 -23.41
CA ASP A 69 1.19 7.27 -24.72
C ASP A 69 -0.23 6.71 -24.58
N LYS A 70 -0.57 6.15 -23.42
CA LYS A 70 -1.85 5.50 -23.14
C LYS A 70 -2.86 6.41 -22.43
N ILE A 71 -2.40 7.48 -21.80
CA ILE A 71 -3.23 8.53 -21.22
C ILE A 71 -3.61 9.49 -22.34
N LYS A 72 -4.88 9.47 -22.77
CA LYS A 72 -5.31 10.19 -23.98
C LYS A 72 -6.08 11.49 -23.73
N SER A 73 -6.72 11.63 -22.57
CA SER A 73 -7.59 12.79 -22.27
C SER A 73 -7.99 12.81 -20.79
N ASP A 74 -8.59 13.92 -20.39
CA ASP A 74 -9.19 14.07 -19.06
C ASP A 74 -10.38 13.13 -18.83
N SER A 75 -11.02 12.64 -19.89
CA SER A 75 -12.10 11.65 -19.80
C SER A 75 -11.61 10.21 -19.60
N ASP A 76 -10.31 9.98 -19.51
CA ASP A 76 -9.74 8.67 -19.21
C ASP A 76 -10.05 8.29 -17.75
N VAL A 77 -10.60 7.09 -17.55
CA VAL A 77 -10.97 6.60 -16.20
C VAL A 77 -9.82 6.70 -15.21
N PHE A 78 -8.60 6.36 -15.62
CA PHE A 78 -7.41 6.50 -14.79
C PHE A 78 -7.18 7.96 -14.33
N VAL A 79 -7.42 8.93 -15.22
CA VAL A 79 -7.30 10.37 -14.88
C VAL A 79 -8.39 10.78 -13.91
N GLN A 80 -9.64 10.38 -14.19
CA GLN A 80 -10.79 10.65 -13.32
C GLN A 80 -10.63 10.07 -11.93
N GLU A 81 -10.04 8.86 -11.79
CA GLU A 81 -9.72 8.28 -10.48
C GLU A 81 -8.78 9.18 -9.67
N ILE A 82 -7.79 9.78 -10.32
CA ILE A 82 -6.84 10.68 -9.66
C ILE A 82 -7.49 12.03 -9.32
N GLU A 83 -8.38 12.54 -10.18
CA GLU A 83 -9.17 13.75 -9.91
C GLU A 83 -10.08 13.57 -8.70
N HIS A 84 -10.87 12.50 -8.66
CA HIS A 84 -11.73 12.17 -7.50
C HIS A 84 -10.91 11.94 -6.22
N ALA A 85 -9.76 11.26 -6.35
CA ALA A 85 -8.87 11.08 -5.20
C ALA A 85 -8.43 12.42 -4.61
N LYS A 86 -8.15 13.40 -5.47
CA LYS A 86 -7.76 14.74 -5.07
C LYS A 86 -8.92 15.53 -4.48
N GLU A 87 -10.12 15.45 -5.08
CA GLU A 87 -11.34 16.05 -4.54
C GLU A 87 -11.66 15.54 -3.12
N TYR A 88 -11.40 14.26 -2.86
CA TYR A 88 -11.58 13.66 -1.53
C TYR A 88 -10.36 13.81 -0.61
N GLU A 89 -9.40 14.65 -1.01
CA GLU A 89 -8.18 14.93 -0.23
C GLU A 89 -7.42 13.64 0.16
N LYS A 90 -7.43 12.64 -0.73
CA LYS A 90 -6.72 11.39 -0.47
C LYS A 90 -5.24 11.54 -0.76
N PRO A 91 -4.35 11.01 0.10
CA PRO A 91 -2.95 10.89 -0.23
C PRO A 91 -2.76 10.02 -1.48
N ILE A 92 -2.09 10.54 -2.50
CA ILE A 92 -1.79 9.82 -3.74
C ILE A 92 -0.30 9.50 -3.76
N ILE A 93 0.02 8.23 -3.91
CA ILE A 93 1.40 7.71 -3.92
C ILE A 93 1.70 7.21 -5.32
N PRO A 94 2.52 7.94 -6.12
CA PRO A 94 2.98 7.44 -7.40
C PRO A 94 3.92 6.24 -7.22
N PHE A 95 3.57 5.13 -7.85
CA PHE A 95 4.42 3.95 -7.94
C PHE A 95 4.95 3.81 -9.36
N TYR A 96 6.25 3.84 -9.52
CA TYR A 96 6.93 3.73 -10.81
C TYR A 96 7.40 2.30 -11.04
N GLY A 97 6.74 1.60 -11.96
CA GLY A 97 7.18 0.33 -12.48
C GLY A 97 8.46 0.45 -13.30
N LEU A 98 9.01 -0.69 -13.68
CA LEU A 98 10.22 -0.76 -14.50
C LEU A 98 10.02 -0.03 -15.84
N GLY A 99 11.03 0.68 -16.30
CA GLY A 99 11.03 1.38 -17.59
C GLY A 99 10.15 2.64 -17.62
N CYS A 100 9.50 3.05 -16.54
CA CYS A 100 8.71 4.28 -16.50
C CYS A 100 9.61 5.51 -16.67
N ASP A 101 9.35 6.31 -17.69
CA ASP A 101 10.06 7.56 -17.96
C ASP A 101 9.31 8.75 -17.38
N LEU A 102 9.83 9.26 -16.27
CA LEU A 102 9.26 10.39 -15.55
C LEU A 102 9.39 11.69 -16.36
N LEU A 103 10.52 11.92 -17.02
CA LEU A 103 10.73 13.13 -17.80
C LEU A 103 9.75 13.20 -18.95
N TYR A 104 9.56 12.08 -19.65
CA TYR A 104 8.57 11.98 -20.71
C TYR A 104 7.16 12.34 -20.22
N ILE A 105 6.76 11.85 -19.03
CA ILE A 105 5.45 12.17 -18.45
C ILE A 105 5.33 13.68 -18.18
N LEU A 106 6.36 14.30 -17.63
CA LEU A 106 6.34 15.72 -17.27
C LEU A 106 6.36 16.65 -18.52
N GLU A 107 7.11 16.29 -19.54
CA GLU A 107 7.30 17.11 -20.73
C GLU A 107 6.21 16.92 -21.80
N ASN A 108 5.54 15.78 -21.83
CA ASN A 108 4.53 15.48 -22.82
C ASN A 108 3.27 16.35 -22.62
N LYS A 109 3.01 17.25 -23.58
CA LYS A 109 1.91 18.22 -23.53
C LYS A 109 0.51 17.58 -23.54
N ASN A 110 0.40 16.33 -23.99
CA ASN A 110 -0.87 15.62 -24.09
C ASN A 110 -1.28 14.96 -22.77
N ILE A 111 -0.38 14.88 -21.80
CA ILE A 111 -0.71 14.31 -20.48
C ILE A 111 -1.41 15.37 -19.63
N PRO A 112 -2.57 15.04 -19.03
CA PRO A 112 -3.33 15.92 -18.16
C PRO A 112 -2.50 16.53 -17.04
N SER A 113 -2.78 17.79 -16.72
CA SER A 113 -2.02 18.55 -15.70
C SER A 113 -2.09 17.89 -14.33
N ILE A 114 -3.21 17.26 -13.99
CA ILE A 114 -3.40 16.57 -12.71
C ILE A 114 -2.38 15.44 -12.51
N ILE A 115 -2.10 14.66 -13.56
CA ILE A 115 -1.11 13.60 -13.49
C ILE A 115 0.30 14.18 -13.28
N LYS A 116 0.64 15.24 -14.01
CA LYS A 116 1.93 15.93 -13.87
C LYS A 116 2.11 16.52 -12.47
N GLU A 117 1.06 17.10 -11.94
CA GLU A 117 1.06 17.67 -10.59
C GLU A 117 1.38 16.58 -9.56
N VAL A 118 0.67 15.43 -9.60
CA VAL A 118 0.93 14.33 -8.68
C VAL A 118 2.35 13.78 -8.82
N VAL A 119 2.82 13.63 -10.06
CA VAL A 119 4.16 13.13 -10.38
C VAL A 119 5.27 14.09 -9.93
N SER A 120 5.01 15.41 -9.92
CA SER A 120 5.99 16.42 -9.51
C SER A 120 6.19 16.51 -7.99
N ILE A 121 5.31 15.93 -7.19
CA ILE A 121 5.42 15.88 -5.73
C ILE A 121 6.49 14.85 -5.34
N GLN A 122 7.73 15.28 -5.20
CA GLN A 122 8.90 14.41 -5.00
C GLN A 122 8.93 13.58 -3.72
N HIS A 123 8.11 13.92 -2.71
CA HIS A 123 8.19 13.27 -1.39
C HIS A 123 7.51 11.90 -1.29
N SER A 124 6.71 11.52 -2.28
CA SER A 124 5.89 10.32 -2.23
C SER A 124 6.24 9.29 -3.33
N ILE A 125 7.33 9.48 -4.05
CA ILE A 125 7.70 8.61 -5.17
C ILE A 125 8.23 7.26 -4.69
N VAL A 126 7.61 6.17 -5.13
CA VAL A 126 8.13 4.81 -4.96
C VAL A 126 8.54 4.27 -6.32
N LYS A 127 9.84 4.13 -6.53
CA LYS A 127 10.39 3.56 -7.76
C LYS A 127 10.73 2.10 -7.54
N TYR A 128 10.25 1.24 -8.44
CA TYR A 128 10.56 -0.19 -8.39
C TYR A 128 12.04 -0.43 -8.66
N ASP A 129 12.68 -1.11 -7.72
CA ASP A 129 14.05 -1.59 -7.84
C ASP A 129 14.03 -3.11 -8.04
N HIS A 130 14.38 -3.56 -9.25
CA HIS A 130 14.40 -4.98 -9.57
C HIS A 130 15.43 -5.76 -8.74
N ALA A 131 16.56 -5.14 -8.44
CA ALA A 131 17.61 -5.77 -7.64
C ALA A 131 17.22 -5.88 -6.15
N ASN A 132 16.30 -5.04 -5.69
CA ASN A 132 15.85 -5.01 -4.31
C ASN A 132 14.34 -4.70 -4.20
N SER A 133 13.53 -5.59 -4.77
CA SER A 133 12.08 -5.43 -4.79
C SER A 133 11.47 -5.36 -3.38
N GLU A 134 12.03 -6.08 -2.43
CA GLU A 134 11.55 -6.06 -1.03
C GLU A 134 11.65 -4.67 -0.43
N LYS A 135 12.78 -3.99 -0.63
CA LYS A 135 12.98 -2.60 -0.18
C LYS A 135 11.98 -1.63 -0.82
N THR A 136 11.64 -1.85 -2.09
CA THR A 136 10.63 -1.05 -2.79
C THR A 136 9.28 -1.14 -2.09
N TYR A 137 8.83 -2.35 -1.75
CA TYR A 137 7.53 -2.54 -1.10
C TYR A 137 7.53 -2.11 0.36
N ASP A 138 8.65 -2.24 1.06
CA ASP A 138 8.79 -1.69 2.42
C ASP A 138 8.73 -0.15 2.40
N LEU A 139 9.31 0.49 1.37
CA LEU A 139 9.19 1.93 1.18
C LEU A 139 7.74 2.35 0.86
N LEU A 140 7.09 1.64 -0.07
CA LEU A 140 5.68 1.86 -0.39
C LEU A 140 4.82 1.76 0.87
N ARG A 141 5.03 0.71 1.65
CA ARG A 141 4.32 0.47 2.89
C ARG A 141 4.49 1.64 3.90
N LYS A 142 5.70 2.18 4.02
CA LYS A 142 5.98 3.31 4.92
C LYS A 142 5.28 4.61 4.52
N GLN A 143 4.96 4.77 3.25
CA GLN A 143 4.25 5.94 2.76
C GLN A 143 2.74 5.86 2.92
N LEU A 144 2.18 4.65 3.14
CA LEU A 144 0.76 4.48 3.36
C LEU A 144 0.34 5.09 4.70
N ASN A 145 -0.48 6.11 4.63
CA ASN A 145 -1.04 6.76 5.82
C ASN A 145 -2.09 5.87 6.48
N GLY A 146 -2.17 5.95 7.77
CA GLY A 146 -3.29 5.36 8.50
C GLY A 146 -3.02 4.02 9.15
N ASN A 147 -1.79 3.53 9.11
CA ASN A 147 -1.44 2.32 9.84
C ASN A 147 -0.77 2.65 11.18
N LEU A 148 -1.15 1.94 12.21
CA LEU A 148 -0.42 1.90 13.48
C LEU A 148 0.80 0.99 13.30
N GLU A 149 1.98 1.48 13.66
CA GLU A 149 3.19 0.68 13.64
C GLU A 149 3.56 0.30 15.08
N LEU A 150 3.54 -0.99 15.37
CA LEU A 150 4.13 -1.53 16.59
C LEU A 150 5.58 -1.89 16.30
N LYS A 151 6.51 -1.17 16.91
CA LYS A 151 7.94 -1.49 16.82
C LYS A 151 8.31 -2.46 17.93
N VAL A 152 8.80 -3.61 17.53
CA VAL A 152 9.30 -4.65 18.42
C VAL A 152 10.81 -4.73 18.24
N THR A 153 11.55 -4.53 19.34
CA THR A 153 13.01 -4.64 19.36
C THR A 153 13.38 -5.86 20.18
N SER A 154 14.18 -6.76 19.64
CA SER A 154 14.79 -7.84 20.39
C SER A 154 16.19 -7.43 20.83
N LYS A 155 16.48 -7.63 22.12
CA LYS A 155 17.84 -7.50 22.68
C LYS A 155 18.58 -8.83 22.68
N TYR A 156 17.89 -9.91 22.30
CA TYR A 156 18.42 -11.28 22.35
C TYR A 156 18.22 -11.91 20.97
N SER A 157 19.24 -12.55 20.46
CA SER A 157 19.23 -13.22 19.17
C SER A 157 19.53 -14.71 19.33
N PRO A 158 19.06 -15.55 18.42
CA PRO A 158 17.96 -15.31 17.48
C PRO A 158 16.59 -15.48 18.16
N CYS A 159 15.64 -14.64 17.80
CA CYS A 159 14.30 -14.66 18.35
C CYS A 159 13.27 -14.78 17.22
N TYR A 160 12.27 -15.60 17.42
CA TYR A 160 11.11 -15.70 16.52
C TYR A 160 9.90 -15.07 17.19
N MET A 161 9.05 -14.47 16.39
CA MET A 161 7.81 -13.90 16.87
C MET A 161 6.63 -14.44 16.10
N SER A 162 5.56 -14.81 16.78
CA SER A 162 4.25 -14.94 16.16
C SER A 162 3.34 -13.81 16.64
N CYS A 163 2.49 -13.32 15.74
CA CYS A 163 1.53 -12.29 16.02
C CYS A 163 0.12 -12.81 15.72
N GLN A 164 -0.81 -12.52 16.62
CA GLN A 164 -2.22 -12.85 16.44
C GLN A 164 -3.03 -11.59 16.72
N LEU A 165 -3.92 -11.26 15.81
CA LEU A 165 -4.84 -10.13 15.93
C LEU A 165 -6.22 -10.63 16.30
N ASN A 166 -6.73 -10.24 17.47
CA ASN A 166 -8.00 -10.73 18.01
C ASN A 166 -8.06 -12.27 17.97
N ASN A 167 -9.08 -12.82 17.32
CA ASN A 167 -9.30 -14.27 17.18
C ASN A 167 -8.86 -14.82 15.80
N GLU A 168 -8.13 -14.01 15.01
CA GLU A 168 -7.61 -14.47 13.73
C GLU A 168 -6.49 -15.50 13.93
N PRO A 169 -6.23 -16.37 12.94
CA PRO A 169 -5.10 -17.29 13.02
C PRO A 169 -3.79 -16.51 13.21
N PRO A 170 -2.87 -16.99 14.06
CA PRO A 170 -1.57 -16.35 14.21
C PRO A 170 -0.76 -16.45 12.91
N TYR A 171 -0.06 -15.39 12.54
CA TYR A 171 0.94 -15.44 11.48
C TYR A 171 2.34 -15.43 12.10
N GLU A 172 3.22 -16.23 11.52
CA GLU A 172 4.61 -16.30 11.94
C GLU A 172 5.42 -15.25 11.20
N THR A 173 6.27 -14.57 11.94
CA THR A 173 7.23 -13.65 11.36
C THR A 173 8.58 -14.36 11.15
N LYS A 174 9.42 -13.74 10.34
CA LYS A 174 10.81 -14.16 10.18
C LYS A 174 11.57 -13.99 11.50
N GLU A 175 12.72 -14.66 11.58
CA GLU A 175 13.69 -14.49 12.64
C GLU A 175 14.05 -12.99 12.83
N ILE A 176 14.07 -12.58 14.10
CA ILE A 176 14.44 -11.22 14.49
C ILE A 176 15.89 -11.30 14.95
N GLU A 177 16.80 -10.64 14.24
CA GLU A 177 18.19 -10.55 14.61
C GLU A 177 18.37 -9.66 15.85
N GLU A 178 19.49 -9.86 16.56
CA GLU A 178 19.84 -9.07 17.73
C GLU A 178 19.88 -7.57 17.40
N ASN A 179 19.27 -6.76 18.25
CA ASN A 179 19.16 -5.30 18.10
C ASN A 179 18.45 -4.83 16.81
N SER A 180 17.78 -5.73 16.10
CA SER A 180 16.95 -5.35 14.97
C SER A 180 15.55 -4.92 15.42
N ASN A 181 14.90 -4.14 14.58
CA ASN A 181 13.51 -3.72 14.78
C ASN A 181 12.61 -4.47 13.82
N LEU A 182 11.57 -5.08 14.35
CA LEU A 182 10.47 -5.61 13.57
C LEU A 182 9.29 -4.66 13.69
N SER A 183 8.72 -4.26 12.55
CA SER A 183 7.52 -3.44 12.51
C SER A 183 6.32 -4.30 12.19
N ILE A 184 5.32 -4.29 13.09
CA ILE A 184 4.02 -4.88 12.87
C ILE A 184 3.07 -3.75 12.50
N CYS A 185 2.43 -3.89 11.37
CA CYS A 185 1.53 -2.89 10.86
C CYS A 185 0.09 -3.29 11.16
N LEU A 186 -0.60 -2.45 11.90
CA LEU A 186 -2.00 -2.59 12.20
C LEU A 186 -2.83 -1.59 11.38
N ASP A 187 -4.06 -1.96 11.05
CA ASP A 187 -5.03 -1.00 10.51
C ASP A 187 -5.11 0.21 11.44
N ARG A 188 -5.22 1.42 10.88
CA ARG A 188 -5.36 2.67 11.65
C ARG A 188 -6.51 2.63 12.66
N ASN A 189 -7.60 1.95 12.28
CA ASN A 189 -8.79 1.81 13.12
C ASN A 189 -8.81 0.46 13.84
N PHE A 190 -7.69 -0.27 13.86
CA PHE A 190 -7.65 -1.50 14.61
C PHE A 190 -7.92 -1.21 16.07
N THR A 191 -8.95 -1.84 16.58
CA THR A 191 -9.29 -1.92 18.00
C THR A 191 -9.34 -3.39 18.38
N GLY A 192 -8.76 -3.73 19.47
CA GLY A 192 -8.75 -5.10 19.92
C GLY A 192 -7.44 -5.54 20.55
N ILE A 193 -7.18 -6.81 20.51
CA ILE A 193 -6.08 -7.42 21.23
C ILE A 193 -5.01 -7.90 20.22
N VAL A 194 -3.77 -7.51 20.45
CA VAL A 194 -2.59 -8.00 19.76
C VAL A 194 -1.85 -8.94 20.69
N HIS A 195 -1.81 -10.22 20.33
CA HIS A 195 -1.02 -11.22 21.04
C HIS A 195 0.32 -11.38 20.34
N LEU A 196 1.41 -11.11 21.04
CA LEU A 196 2.77 -11.33 20.58
C LEU A 196 3.38 -12.47 21.38
N ARG A 197 3.86 -13.49 20.69
CA ARG A 197 4.57 -14.62 21.29
C ARG A 197 5.98 -14.66 20.74
N PHE A 198 6.93 -14.63 21.65
CA PHE A 198 8.37 -14.71 21.32
C PHE A 198 8.90 -16.06 21.77
N TYR A 199 9.70 -16.69 20.93
CA TYR A 199 10.34 -17.96 21.22
C TYR A 199 11.72 -18.03 20.57
N THR A 200 12.59 -18.84 21.15
CA THR A 200 13.90 -19.16 20.58
C THR A 200 13.94 -20.64 20.23
N LYS A 201 14.80 -21.03 19.28
CA LYS A 201 14.97 -22.44 18.92
C LYS A 201 15.62 -23.27 20.05
N GLU A 202 16.43 -22.64 20.87
CA GLU A 202 17.28 -23.31 21.85
C GLU A 202 16.66 -23.40 23.25
N LEU A 203 15.75 -22.52 23.58
CA LEU A 203 15.14 -22.46 24.91
C LEU A 203 13.63 -22.54 24.82
N PRO A 204 12.97 -23.35 25.66
CA PRO A 204 11.50 -23.46 25.70
C PRO A 204 10.81 -22.22 26.29
N ILE A 205 11.52 -21.12 26.45
CA ILE A 205 10.98 -19.89 27.04
C ILE A 205 10.12 -19.19 26.01
N LYS A 206 8.82 -19.17 26.28
CA LYS A 206 7.85 -18.36 25.52
C LYS A 206 7.57 -17.11 26.32
N ILE A 207 7.81 -15.96 25.72
CA ILE A 207 7.40 -14.68 26.28
C ILE A 207 6.14 -14.26 25.52
N GLU A 208 5.06 -14.03 26.25
CA GLU A 208 3.82 -13.49 25.68
C GLU A 208 3.66 -12.03 26.08
N ARG A 209 3.21 -11.23 25.13
CA ARG A 209 2.78 -9.86 25.36
C ARG A 209 1.39 -9.68 24.78
N ILE A 210 0.51 -9.10 25.57
CA ILE A 210 -0.84 -8.75 25.16
C ILE A 210 -0.92 -7.23 25.16
N ILE A 211 -1.23 -6.67 24.00
CA ILE A 211 -1.40 -5.24 23.81
C ILE A 211 -2.85 -4.97 23.45
N ASN A 212 -3.53 -4.22 24.30
CA ASN A 212 -4.87 -3.74 24.03
C ASN A 212 -4.75 -2.43 23.25
N VAL A 213 -5.24 -2.43 22.03
CA VAL A 213 -5.34 -1.23 21.20
C VAL A 213 -6.78 -0.72 21.33
N GLY A 214 -6.96 0.32 22.14
CA GLY A 214 -8.26 0.94 22.38
C GLY A 214 -8.71 1.87 21.26
N GLU A 215 -10.01 2.22 21.26
CA GLU A 215 -10.52 3.31 20.43
C GLU A 215 -9.80 4.60 20.82
N LYS A 216 -9.31 5.34 19.82
CA LYS A 216 -8.83 6.70 20.06
C LYS A 216 -10.05 7.56 20.41
N SER A 217 -10.13 8.03 21.64
CA SER A 217 -11.00 9.17 21.98
C SER A 217 -10.43 10.39 21.24
N TYR A 218 -11.20 10.91 20.28
CA TYR A 218 -10.94 12.19 19.64
C TYR A 218 -11.38 13.33 20.55
#